data_3b5726f55b3f8bae2bcaf9f7c8b146ec
#
_entry.id   3b5726f55b3f8bae2bcaf9f7c8b146ec
#
_cell.length_a   1.000
_cell.length_b   1.000
_cell.length_c   1.000
_cell.angle_alpha   90.00
_cell.angle_beta   90.00
_cell.angle_gamma   90.00
#
_symmetry.space_group_name_H-M   'P 1'
#
loop_
_entity.id
_entity.type
_entity.pdbx_description
1 polymer ?
#
loop_
_entity_poly.entity_id
_entity_poly.type
_entity_poly.pdbx_seq_one_letter_code
_entity_poly.pdbx_strand_id
1 'polypeptide(L)'
;MIEGIILKGIGGFYYVDTAEGLIECKARGRFRKTVGKPIVGDRVTLEIQPEDGTGYLQTIAPRKNSLIRPAVANLDLVVAVASAAPPVTDPFLIDKVTAIAVHKNIDALVVINKTDANPGDELYETYRKSGIEVLRVSAHTGAGIDELRARIRGKVSAFAGNSGVGKSSVLNRLDSSFGAEVGAISDKIGRGRHTTRHVELHPIEGGGYIADTPGFSSFETEQMDLVLAEDLQYRSEEHTSELQSH
;
A
#
# COMPACT_ATOMS: atom_id res chain seq x y z
N MET A 1 2.89 -4.87 -28.35
CA MET A 1 2.88 -5.22 -26.91
C MET A 1 2.44 -4.00 -26.14
N ILE A 2 1.52 -4.14 -25.21
CA ILE A 2 0.92 -3.08 -24.42
C ILE A 2 1.54 -3.17 -23.01
N GLU A 3 1.89 -2.03 -22.41
CA GLU A 3 2.39 -1.98 -21.06
C GLU A 3 1.26 -1.57 -20.10
N GLY A 4 1.30 -2.06 -18.85
CA GLY A 4 0.33 -1.70 -17.84
C GLY A 4 0.74 -2.13 -16.43
N ILE A 5 -0.13 -1.79 -15.47
CA ILE A 5 0.01 -2.16 -14.06
C ILE A 5 -1.14 -3.05 -13.62
N ILE A 6 -0.86 -4.11 -12.88
CA ILE A 6 -1.90 -5.00 -12.35
C ILE A 6 -2.62 -4.30 -11.21
N LEU A 7 -3.91 -4.01 -11.38
CA LEU A 7 -4.76 -3.43 -10.35
C LEU A 7 -5.30 -4.47 -9.39
N LYS A 8 -5.72 -5.64 -9.90
CA LYS A 8 -6.25 -6.75 -9.10
C LYS A 8 -6.08 -8.10 -9.77
N GLY A 9 -6.11 -9.16 -8.97
CA GLY A 9 -6.08 -10.55 -9.44
C GLY A 9 -7.17 -11.38 -8.77
N ILE A 10 -8.12 -11.90 -9.56
CA ILE A 10 -9.27 -12.67 -9.07
C ILE A 10 -9.47 -13.90 -9.94
N GLY A 11 -9.62 -15.08 -9.33
CA GLY A 11 -9.98 -16.31 -10.05
C GLY A 11 -8.98 -16.75 -11.13
N GLY A 12 -7.73 -16.27 -11.08
CA GLY A 12 -6.71 -16.55 -12.09
C GLY A 12 -6.67 -15.54 -13.24
N PHE A 13 -7.53 -14.54 -13.21
CA PHE A 13 -7.53 -13.37 -14.08
C PHE A 13 -6.81 -12.20 -13.41
N TYR A 14 -6.21 -11.33 -14.21
CA TYR A 14 -5.52 -10.12 -13.81
C TYR A 14 -6.12 -8.94 -14.57
N TYR A 15 -6.49 -7.90 -13.86
CA TYR A 15 -7.02 -6.68 -14.44
C TYR A 15 -5.87 -5.67 -14.49
N VAL A 16 -5.50 -5.31 -15.73
CA VAL A 16 -4.33 -4.48 -16.00
C VAL A 16 -4.78 -3.13 -16.51
N ASP A 17 -4.36 -2.06 -15.83
CA ASP A 17 -4.57 -0.68 -16.28
C ASP A 17 -3.49 -0.33 -17.30
N THR A 18 -3.92 0.14 -18.47
CA THR A 18 -3.08 0.44 -19.63
C THR A 18 -3.47 1.80 -20.23
N ALA A 19 -2.65 2.31 -21.13
CA ALA A 19 -3.00 3.51 -21.88
C ALA A 19 -4.26 3.35 -22.74
N GLU A 20 -4.66 2.12 -23.05
CA GLU A 20 -5.85 1.76 -23.84
C GLU A 20 -7.07 1.47 -22.97
N GLY A 21 -6.92 1.57 -21.64
CA GLY A 21 -7.95 1.28 -20.64
C GLY A 21 -7.67 0.00 -19.84
N LEU A 22 -8.68 -0.44 -19.09
CA LEU A 22 -8.61 -1.63 -18.25
C LEU A 22 -8.80 -2.89 -19.09
N ILE A 23 -7.81 -3.80 -19.06
CA ILE A 23 -7.80 -5.03 -19.83
C ILE A 23 -7.80 -6.23 -18.88
N GLU A 24 -8.74 -7.17 -19.09
CA GLU A 24 -8.74 -8.46 -18.41
C GLU A 24 -7.72 -9.39 -19.05
N CYS A 25 -6.80 -9.91 -18.25
CA CYS A 25 -5.67 -10.71 -18.69
C CYS A 25 -5.62 -12.10 -18.04
N LYS A 26 -5.08 -13.07 -18.77
CA LYS A 26 -4.71 -14.39 -18.25
C LYS A 26 -3.19 -14.54 -18.22
N ALA A 27 -2.67 -15.24 -17.20
CA ALA A 27 -1.29 -15.71 -17.21
C ALA A 27 -1.26 -17.14 -17.75
N ARG A 28 -0.56 -17.37 -18.87
CA ARG A 28 -0.36 -18.73 -19.41
C ARG A 28 0.37 -19.60 -18.39
N GLY A 29 0.05 -20.90 -18.33
CA GLY A 29 0.64 -21.83 -17.36
C GLY A 29 2.18 -21.86 -17.38
N ARG A 30 2.78 -21.67 -18.56
CA ARG A 30 4.23 -21.54 -18.75
C ARG A 30 4.80 -20.30 -18.08
N PHE A 31 4.06 -19.20 -18.08
CA PHE A 31 4.44 -17.92 -17.48
C PHE A 31 4.77 -18.07 -15.98
N ARG A 32 3.92 -18.78 -15.23
CA ARG A 32 4.12 -19.00 -13.80
C ARG A 32 5.40 -19.78 -13.47
N LYS A 33 5.89 -20.61 -14.39
CA LYS A 33 7.11 -21.42 -14.20
C LYS A 33 8.39 -20.62 -14.47
N THR A 34 8.32 -19.65 -15.39
CA THR A 34 9.50 -18.93 -15.89
C THR A 34 9.65 -17.54 -15.28
N VAL A 35 8.55 -16.85 -14.97
CA VAL A 35 8.55 -15.45 -14.56
C VAL A 35 8.07 -15.26 -13.12
N GLY A 36 7.40 -16.28 -12.55
CA GLY A 36 6.83 -16.25 -11.21
C GLY A 36 5.34 -15.89 -11.20
N LYS A 37 4.77 -15.80 -10.01
CA LYS A 37 3.36 -15.45 -9.82
C LYS A 37 3.17 -13.94 -9.93
N PRO A 38 2.31 -13.44 -10.84
CA PRO A 38 1.95 -12.03 -10.88
C PRO A 38 1.22 -11.62 -9.58
N ILE A 39 1.51 -10.42 -9.08
CA ILE A 39 0.82 -9.82 -7.94
C ILE A 39 0.37 -8.39 -8.28
N VAL A 40 -0.49 -7.84 -7.46
CA VAL A 40 -0.97 -6.47 -7.59
C VAL A 40 0.21 -5.49 -7.53
N GLY A 41 0.20 -4.46 -8.39
CA GLY A 41 1.31 -3.50 -8.51
C GLY A 41 2.43 -3.94 -9.46
N ASP A 42 2.41 -5.16 -10.01
CA ASP A 42 3.38 -5.55 -11.04
C ASP A 42 3.19 -4.72 -12.31
N ARG A 43 4.30 -4.23 -12.84
CA ARG A 43 4.36 -3.66 -14.19
C ARG A 43 4.56 -4.81 -15.17
N VAL A 44 3.66 -4.90 -16.15
CA VAL A 44 3.59 -6.03 -17.07
C VAL A 44 3.54 -5.58 -18.51
N THR A 45 3.96 -6.46 -19.43
CA THR A 45 3.59 -6.35 -20.83
C THR A 45 2.54 -7.41 -21.14
N LEU A 46 1.62 -7.07 -22.02
CA LEU A 46 0.55 -7.96 -22.45
C LEU A 46 0.33 -7.89 -23.97
N GLU A 47 -0.32 -8.89 -24.48
CA GLU A 47 -0.78 -8.99 -25.87
C GLU A 47 -2.27 -9.33 -25.86
N ILE A 48 -3.06 -8.58 -26.64
CA ILE A 48 -4.49 -8.81 -26.77
C ILE A 48 -4.73 -9.81 -27.90
N GLN A 49 -5.59 -10.80 -27.65
CA GLN A 49 -6.06 -11.71 -28.70
C GLN A 49 -7.16 -11.01 -29.49
N PRO A 50 -7.03 -10.93 -30.84
CA PRO A 50 -8.03 -10.26 -31.67
C PRO A 50 -9.41 -10.92 -31.64
N GLU A 51 -9.47 -12.22 -31.30
CA GLU A 51 -10.67 -13.03 -31.37
C GLU A 51 -11.67 -12.75 -30.25
N ASP A 52 -11.18 -12.48 -29.02
CA ASP A 52 -12.02 -12.33 -27.82
C ASP A 52 -11.68 -11.10 -26.96
N GLY A 53 -10.69 -10.31 -27.37
CA GLY A 53 -10.23 -9.13 -26.64
C GLY A 53 -9.52 -9.45 -25.32
N THR A 54 -9.28 -10.74 -25.01
CA THR A 54 -8.60 -11.14 -23.77
C THR A 54 -7.10 -10.86 -23.85
N GLY A 55 -6.56 -10.21 -22.82
CA GLY A 55 -5.13 -10.00 -22.69
C GLY A 55 -4.39 -11.26 -22.20
N TYR A 56 -3.17 -11.44 -22.65
CA TYR A 56 -2.25 -12.45 -22.13
C TYR A 56 -0.98 -11.80 -21.65
N LEU A 57 -0.66 -11.99 -20.37
CA LEU A 57 0.58 -11.48 -19.78
C LEU A 57 1.78 -12.15 -20.45
N GLN A 58 2.73 -11.34 -20.90
CA GLN A 58 3.96 -11.77 -21.56
C GLN A 58 5.18 -11.68 -20.63
N THR A 59 5.34 -10.56 -19.90
CA THR A 59 6.45 -10.36 -18.98
C THR A 59 6.00 -9.63 -17.71
N ILE A 60 6.79 -9.78 -16.63
CA ILE A 60 6.75 -8.90 -15.45
C ILE A 60 8.08 -8.16 -15.41
N ALA A 61 8.03 -6.84 -15.28
CA ALA A 61 9.23 -6.04 -15.07
C ALA A 61 9.84 -6.35 -13.69
N PRO A 62 11.16 -6.17 -13.50
CA PRO A 62 11.79 -6.31 -12.19
C PRO A 62 11.07 -5.45 -11.15
N ARG A 63 10.73 -6.05 -10.01
CA ARG A 63 10.11 -5.35 -8.88
C ARG A 63 11.16 -4.54 -8.14
N LYS A 64 10.89 -3.26 -7.87
CA LYS A 64 11.76 -2.46 -6.98
C LYS A 64 11.62 -2.88 -5.51
N ASN A 65 10.43 -3.30 -5.11
CA ASN A 65 10.12 -3.87 -3.80
C ASN A 65 8.86 -4.75 -3.90
N SER A 66 8.63 -5.56 -2.88
CA SER A 66 7.38 -6.30 -2.74
C SER A 66 7.12 -6.64 -1.28
N LEU A 67 5.84 -6.67 -0.91
CA LEU A 67 5.36 -7.19 0.37
C LEU A 67 4.72 -8.56 0.13
N ILE A 68 4.82 -9.44 1.13
CA ILE A 68 4.25 -10.80 1.05
C ILE A 68 2.81 -10.79 1.54
N ARG A 69 2.55 -10.02 2.57
CA ARG A 69 1.21 -9.87 3.19
C ARG A 69 1.00 -8.42 3.60
N PRO A 70 0.13 -7.73 2.90
CA PRO A 70 -0.57 -8.13 1.66
C PRO A 70 0.38 -8.26 0.47
N ALA A 71 0.05 -9.15 -0.49
CA ALA A 71 0.88 -9.37 -1.69
C ALA A 71 0.74 -8.18 -2.66
N VAL A 72 1.67 -7.23 -2.58
CA VAL A 72 1.72 -6.03 -3.43
C VAL A 72 3.15 -5.71 -3.80
N ALA A 73 3.37 -5.24 -5.03
CA ALA A 73 4.69 -4.87 -5.56
C ALA A 73 4.76 -3.38 -5.91
N ASN A 74 5.99 -2.89 -6.02
CA ASN A 74 6.31 -1.58 -6.57
C ASN A 74 5.64 -0.41 -5.82
N LEU A 75 5.51 -0.52 -4.48
CA LEU A 75 5.07 0.60 -3.66
C LEU A 75 6.11 1.73 -3.69
N ASP A 76 5.64 2.96 -3.87
CA ASP A 76 6.45 4.17 -3.77
C ASP A 76 6.42 4.75 -2.36
N LEU A 77 5.27 4.66 -1.68
CA LEU A 77 5.02 5.35 -0.44
C LEU A 77 4.13 4.53 0.50
N VAL A 78 4.50 4.48 1.77
CA VAL A 78 3.61 4.04 2.86
C VAL A 78 3.20 5.26 3.68
N VAL A 79 1.91 5.49 3.78
CA VAL A 79 1.30 6.58 4.56
C VAL A 79 0.78 6.01 5.87
N ALA A 80 1.46 6.30 6.98
CA ALA A 80 1.04 5.93 8.33
C ALA A 80 0.07 6.98 8.87
N VAL A 81 -1.23 6.68 8.85
CA VAL A 81 -2.26 7.58 9.38
C VAL A 81 -2.39 7.40 10.88
N ALA A 82 -2.12 8.45 11.63
CA ALA A 82 -2.18 8.52 13.08
C ALA A 82 -3.20 9.57 13.55
N SER A 83 -3.54 9.56 14.82
CA SER A 83 -4.37 10.57 15.45
C SER A 83 -3.89 10.87 16.86
N ALA A 84 -3.75 12.14 17.21
CA ALA A 84 -3.53 12.62 18.58
C ALA A 84 -4.85 12.84 19.35
N ALA A 85 -5.99 12.85 18.64
CA ALA A 85 -7.32 12.85 19.25
C ALA A 85 -7.88 11.42 19.36
N PRO A 86 -8.81 11.13 20.28
CA PRO A 86 -9.35 9.79 20.47
C PRO A 86 -9.94 9.16 19.19
N PRO A 87 -9.64 7.88 18.93
CA PRO A 87 -8.66 7.04 19.61
C PRO A 87 -7.24 7.49 19.28
N VAL A 88 -6.43 7.72 20.32
CA VAL A 88 -5.02 8.14 20.16
C VAL A 88 -4.20 6.98 19.62
N THR A 89 -3.34 7.27 18.65
CA THR A 89 -2.47 6.26 18.06
C THR A 89 -1.27 6.00 18.96
N ASP A 90 -1.00 4.73 19.26
CA ASP A 90 0.24 4.31 19.90
C ASP A 90 1.43 4.56 18.97
N PRO A 91 2.44 5.36 19.36
CA PRO A 91 3.64 5.61 18.55
C PRO A 91 4.34 4.33 18.07
N PHE A 92 4.33 3.27 18.87
CA PHE A 92 4.92 1.99 18.50
C PHE A 92 4.35 1.43 17.18
N LEU A 93 3.08 1.69 16.88
CA LEU A 93 2.47 1.25 15.63
C LEU A 93 2.96 2.06 14.42
N ILE A 94 3.21 3.36 14.62
CA ILE A 94 3.79 4.22 13.60
C ILE A 94 5.24 3.75 13.32
N ASP A 95 6.01 3.52 14.39
CA ASP A 95 7.40 3.06 14.31
C ASP A 95 7.52 1.74 13.53
N LYS A 96 6.64 0.77 13.80
CA LYS A 96 6.60 -0.50 13.07
C LYS A 96 6.39 -0.29 11.57
N VAL A 97 5.40 0.51 11.20
CA VAL A 97 5.06 0.75 9.78
C VAL A 97 6.18 1.46 9.05
N THR A 98 6.73 2.51 9.66
CA THR A 98 7.82 3.28 9.05
C THR A 98 9.10 2.47 8.94
N ALA A 99 9.43 1.66 9.96
CA ALA A 99 10.58 0.74 9.91
C ALA A 99 10.46 -0.29 8.78
N ILE A 100 9.27 -0.89 8.60
CA ILE A 100 9.02 -1.83 7.49
C ILE A 100 9.16 -1.14 6.15
N ALA A 101 8.60 0.07 5.98
CA ALA A 101 8.71 0.82 4.75
C ALA A 101 10.18 1.08 4.40
N VAL A 102 10.96 1.60 5.34
CA VAL A 102 12.39 1.87 5.16
C VAL A 102 13.18 0.59 4.85
N HIS A 103 12.91 -0.51 5.58
CA HIS A 103 13.58 -1.80 5.33
C HIS A 103 13.31 -2.35 3.92
N LYS A 104 12.13 -2.10 3.37
CA LYS A 104 11.75 -2.53 2.01
C LYS A 104 12.07 -1.50 0.93
N ASN A 105 12.84 -0.45 1.25
CA ASN A 105 13.15 0.67 0.34
C ASN A 105 11.87 1.33 -0.23
N ILE A 106 10.91 1.58 0.66
CA ILE A 106 9.69 2.32 0.37
C ILE A 106 9.72 3.61 1.19
N ASP A 107 9.37 4.74 0.59
CA ASP A 107 9.26 6.01 1.33
C ASP A 107 8.19 5.89 2.42
N ALA A 108 8.42 6.57 3.55
CA ALA A 108 7.48 6.64 4.65
C ALA A 108 7.00 8.07 4.88
N LEU A 109 5.69 8.23 5.09
CA LEU A 109 5.04 9.49 5.44
C LEU A 109 4.12 9.27 6.64
N VAL A 110 4.29 10.03 7.70
CA VAL A 110 3.37 10.06 8.84
C VAL A 110 2.33 11.16 8.62
N VAL A 111 1.06 10.79 8.69
CA VAL A 111 -0.07 11.73 8.56
C VAL A 111 -0.84 11.77 9.86
N ILE A 112 -0.75 12.89 10.57
CA ILE A 112 -1.49 13.13 11.82
C ILE A 112 -2.84 13.73 11.46
N ASN A 113 -3.90 12.92 11.58
CA ASN A 113 -5.28 13.34 11.29
C ASN A 113 -6.00 13.86 12.54
N LYS A 114 -7.17 14.48 12.35
CA LYS A 114 -8.01 15.12 13.38
C LYS A 114 -7.35 16.30 14.06
N THR A 115 -6.53 17.04 13.32
CA THR A 115 -5.80 18.20 13.87
C THR A 115 -6.72 19.37 14.26
N ASP A 116 -7.96 19.35 13.83
CA ASP A 116 -9.04 20.22 14.29
C ASP A 116 -9.43 19.95 15.77
N ALA A 117 -9.27 18.72 16.25
CA ALA A 117 -9.57 18.32 17.63
C ALA A 117 -8.31 18.36 18.53
N ASN A 118 -7.16 17.95 17.98
CA ASN A 118 -5.86 17.99 18.67
C ASN A 118 -4.74 18.16 17.63
N PRO A 119 -3.93 19.24 17.67
CA PRO A 119 -2.88 19.52 16.69
C PRO A 119 -1.76 18.48 16.64
N GLY A 120 -1.63 17.61 17.64
CA GLY A 120 -0.67 16.50 17.67
C GLY A 120 0.79 16.94 17.73
N ASP A 121 1.10 18.02 18.45
CA ASP A 121 2.43 18.62 18.47
C ASP A 121 3.52 17.64 18.90
N GLU A 122 3.26 16.81 19.89
CA GLU A 122 4.21 15.81 20.38
C GLU A 122 4.56 14.77 19.30
N LEU A 123 3.56 14.19 18.66
CA LEU A 123 3.77 13.25 17.55
C LEU A 123 4.50 13.92 16.38
N TYR A 124 4.09 15.12 16.02
CA TYR A 124 4.71 15.86 14.93
C TYR A 124 6.20 16.10 15.18
N GLU A 125 6.57 16.63 16.35
CA GLU A 125 7.96 16.92 16.69
C GLU A 125 8.80 15.64 16.82
N THR A 126 8.22 14.56 17.34
CA THR A 126 8.91 13.26 17.47
C THR A 126 9.32 12.74 16.10
N TYR A 127 8.38 12.62 15.15
CA TYR A 127 8.69 12.05 13.83
C TYR A 127 9.48 13.00 12.93
N ARG A 128 9.25 14.30 13.03
CA ARG A 128 10.08 15.29 12.33
C ARG A 128 11.55 15.21 12.75
N LYS A 129 11.84 15.04 14.04
CA LYS A 129 13.21 14.89 14.56
C LYS A 129 13.87 13.59 14.15
N SER A 130 13.10 12.53 13.89
CA SER A 130 13.63 11.26 13.38
C SER A 130 13.96 11.28 11.88
N GLY A 131 13.68 12.39 11.19
CA GLY A 131 13.92 12.54 9.75
C GLY A 131 12.82 11.94 8.87
N ILE A 132 11.72 11.45 9.46
CA ILE A 132 10.56 10.99 8.71
C ILE A 132 9.69 12.20 8.35
N GLU A 133 9.21 12.24 7.12
CA GLU A 133 8.28 13.29 6.68
C GLU A 133 6.95 13.17 7.43
N VAL A 134 6.45 14.30 7.94
CA VAL A 134 5.22 14.37 8.73
C VAL A 134 4.30 15.45 8.19
N LEU A 135 3.04 15.10 7.97
CA LEU A 135 1.97 16.05 7.62
C LEU A 135 0.88 16.08 8.69
N ARG A 136 0.30 17.24 8.89
CA ARG A 136 -0.89 17.45 9.72
C ARG A 136 -2.09 17.65 8.82
N VAL A 137 -3.15 16.85 9.04
CA VAL A 137 -4.37 16.96 8.25
C VAL A 137 -5.60 16.94 9.15
N SER A 138 -6.68 17.49 8.64
CA SER A 138 -8.02 17.26 9.19
C SER A 138 -8.95 16.81 8.05
N ALA A 139 -9.33 15.55 8.05
CA ALA A 139 -10.33 15.06 7.11
C ALA A 139 -11.70 15.73 7.32
N HIS A 140 -11.98 16.26 8.51
CA HIS A 140 -13.21 16.98 8.82
C HIS A 140 -13.24 18.35 8.13
N THR A 141 -12.20 19.16 8.30
CA THR A 141 -12.14 20.53 7.74
C THR A 141 -11.55 20.59 6.34
N GLY A 142 -10.77 19.60 5.93
CA GLY A 142 -10.01 19.56 4.68
C GLY A 142 -8.60 20.14 4.79
N ALA A 143 -8.20 20.66 5.96
CA ALA A 143 -6.87 21.21 6.16
C ALA A 143 -5.77 20.16 5.88
N GLY A 144 -4.71 20.52 5.16
CA GLY A 144 -3.57 19.68 4.82
C GLY A 144 -3.83 18.59 3.78
N ILE A 145 -5.07 18.42 3.31
CA ILE A 145 -5.40 17.36 2.33
C ILE A 145 -4.76 17.61 0.96
N ASP A 146 -4.68 18.87 0.53
CA ASP A 146 -4.06 19.19 -0.76
C ASP A 146 -2.55 18.95 -0.74
N GLU A 147 -1.90 19.16 0.38
CA GLU A 147 -0.49 18.82 0.57
C GLU A 147 -0.28 17.30 0.51
N LEU A 148 -1.13 16.52 1.20
CA LEU A 148 -1.12 15.07 1.12
C LEU A 148 -1.36 14.58 -0.31
N ARG A 149 -2.34 15.19 -1.03
CA ARG A 149 -2.60 14.87 -2.44
C ARG A 149 -1.37 15.11 -3.31
N ALA A 150 -0.64 16.18 -3.09
CA ALA A 150 0.60 16.46 -3.82
C ALA A 150 1.69 15.40 -3.56
N ARG A 151 1.76 14.86 -2.34
CA ARG A 151 2.75 13.84 -1.96
C ARG A 151 2.49 12.46 -2.57
N ILE A 152 1.22 12.10 -2.78
CA ILE A 152 0.84 10.79 -3.34
C ILE A 152 0.70 10.80 -4.86
N ARG A 153 0.70 11.98 -5.48
CA ARG A 153 0.51 12.14 -6.92
C ARG A 153 1.55 11.35 -7.71
N GLY A 154 1.08 10.55 -8.68
CA GLY A 154 1.94 9.73 -9.54
C GLY A 154 2.59 8.53 -8.84
N LYS A 155 2.29 8.29 -7.56
CA LYS A 155 2.86 7.22 -6.75
C LYS A 155 1.88 6.07 -6.56
N VAL A 156 2.43 4.88 -6.31
CA VAL A 156 1.68 3.75 -5.76
C VAL A 156 1.81 3.83 -4.25
N SER A 157 0.74 4.21 -3.56
CA SER A 157 0.74 4.52 -2.12
C SER A 157 -0.11 3.53 -1.35
N ALA A 158 0.39 3.03 -0.21
CA ALA A 158 -0.39 2.21 0.73
C ALA A 158 -0.69 3.00 2.00
N PHE A 159 -1.94 2.93 2.49
CA PHE A 159 -2.37 3.64 3.69
C PHE A 159 -2.53 2.67 4.86
N ALA A 160 -1.77 2.90 5.92
CA ALA A 160 -1.78 2.15 7.15
C ALA A 160 -2.32 3.00 8.31
N GLY A 161 -2.98 2.38 9.28
CA GLY A 161 -3.46 3.09 10.46
C GLY A 161 -4.53 2.30 11.20
N ASN A 162 -4.65 2.51 12.51
CA ASN A 162 -5.60 1.82 13.37
C ASN A 162 -7.06 2.18 13.03
N SER A 163 -7.96 1.34 13.52
CA SER A 163 -9.39 1.65 13.45
C SER A 163 -9.68 2.96 14.20
N GLY A 164 -10.52 3.81 13.60
CA GLY A 164 -10.96 5.06 14.21
C GLY A 164 -10.00 6.26 14.09
N VAL A 165 -8.79 6.12 13.55
CA VAL A 165 -7.88 7.27 13.27
C VAL A 165 -8.39 8.16 12.13
N GLY A 166 -9.40 7.69 11.38
CA GLY A 166 -9.99 8.44 10.28
C GLY A 166 -9.34 8.18 8.92
N LYS A 167 -8.68 7.02 8.73
CA LYS A 167 -8.07 6.63 7.45
C LYS A 167 -9.06 6.71 6.28
N SER A 168 -10.24 6.09 6.40
CA SER A 168 -11.28 6.14 5.37
C SER A 168 -11.76 7.58 5.10
N SER A 169 -11.84 8.42 6.12
CA SER A 169 -12.20 9.83 5.96
C SER A 169 -11.13 10.61 5.21
N VAL A 170 -9.84 10.32 5.45
CA VAL A 170 -8.73 10.91 4.70
C VAL A 170 -8.77 10.46 3.24
N LEU A 171 -8.95 9.15 2.98
CA LEU A 171 -9.07 8.61 1.62
C LEU A 171 -10.24 9.23 0.86
N ASN A 172 -11.41 9.36 1.48
CA ASN A 172 -12.59 9.99 0.88
C ASN A 172 -12.37 11.48 0.56
N ARG A 173 -11.51 12.17 1.29
CA ARG A 173 -11.14 13.56 1.00
C ARG A 173 -10.13 13.66 -0.13
N LEU A 174 -9.27 12.66 -0.28
CA LEU A 174 -8.32 12.58 -1.40
C LEU A 174 -9.04 12.30 -2.71
N ASP A 175 -9.99 11.38 -2.69
CA ASP A 175 -10.80 11.01 -3.84
C ASP A 175 -12.19 10.54 -3.39
N SER A 176 -13.23 11.21 -3.85
CA SER A 176 -14.62 10.91 -3.46
C SER A 176 -15.13 9.56 -3.96
N SER A 177 -14.48 8.96 -4.96
CA SER A 177 -14.81 7.62 -5.47
C SER A 177 -14.56 6.53 -4.43
N PHE A 178 -13.58 6.73 -3.54
CA PHE A 178 -13.30 5.82 -2.43
C PHE A 178 -14.48 5.66 -1.46
N GLY A 179 -15.29 6.70 -1.26
CA GLY A 179 -16.43 6.68 -0.34
C GLY A 179 -17.55 5.74 -0.75
N ALA A 180 -17.79 5.60 -2.02
CA ALA A 180 -18.84 4.75 -2.56
C ALA A 180 -18.49 3.25 -2.44
N GLU A 181 -17.20 2.90 -2.56
CA GLU A 181 -16.74 1.50 -2.49
C GLU A 181 -16.49 1.04 -1.05
N VAL A 182 -15.89 1.89 -0.21
CA VAL A 182 -15.60 1.56 1.21
C VAL A 182 -16.90 1.41 2.02
N GLY A 183 -17.94 2.21 1.75
CA GLY A 183 -19.27 2.04 2.34
C GLY A 183 -19.92 0.70 1.95
N ALA A 184 -19.85 0.31 0.69
CA ALA A 184 -20.41 -0.95 0.19
C ALA A 184 -19.65 -2.19 0.70
N ILE A 185 -18.34 -2.07 0.99
CA ILE A 185 -17.52 -3.16 1.51
C ILE A 185 -17.74 -3.34 3.02
N SER A 186 -17.88 -2.25 3.81
CA SER A 186 -18.12 -2.33 5.25
C SER A 186 -19.47 -2.97 5.58
N ASP A 187 -20.52 -2.70 4.79
CA ASP A 187 -21.84 -3.33 4.95
C ASP A 187 -21.88 -4.81 4.52
N LYS A 188 -21.01 -5.22 3.58
CA LYS A 188 -20.89 -6.64 3.17
C LYS A 188 -20.04 -7.46 4.14
N ILE A 189 -19.11 -6.87 4.87
CA ILE A 189 -18.23 -7.56 5.84
C ILE A 189 -19.03 -7.98 7.09
N GLY A 190 -20.19 -7.36 7.40
CA GLY A 190 -21.03 -7.72 8.53
C GLY A 190 -21.76 -9.07 8.42
N ARG A 191 -21.77 -9.75 7.26
CA ARG A 191 -22.59 -10.96 7.04
C ARG A 191 -21.96 -12.09 6.22
N GLY A 192 -20.63 -12.28 6.21
CA GLY A 192 -20.04 -13.37 5.42
C GLY A 192 -18.74 -13.92 5.98
N ARG A 193 -18.80 -15.16 6.46
CA ARG A 193 -17.64 -16.01 6.78
C ARG A 193 -16.79 -16.20 5.52
N HIS A 194 -15.43 -15.92 5.62
CA HIS A 194 -14.42 -16.25 4.62
C HIS A 194 -14.51 -15.52 3.25
N THR A 195 -14.34 -14.21 3.23
CA THR A 195 -13.89 -13.53 2.00
C THR A 195 -12.39 -13.39 2.03
N THR A 196 -11.71 -14.05 1.10
CA THR A 196 -10.28 -13.88 0.82
C THR A 196 -10.04 -12.39 0.57
N ARG A 197 -9.30 -11.74 1.47
CA ARG A 197 -8.99 -10.32 1.39
C ARG A 197 -8.06 -10.10 0.19
N HIS A 198 -8.59 -9.63 -0.91
CA HIS A 198 -7.82 -9.32 -2.12
C HIS A 198 -7.27 -7.90 -2.00
N VAL A 199 -6.01 -7.74 -2.38
CA VAL A 199 -5.39 -6.43 -2.58
C VAL A 199 -5.89 -5.87 -3.91
N GLU A 200 -6.22 -4.59 -3.94
CA GLU A 200 -6.59 -3.87 -5.16
C GLU A 200 -5.91 -2.50 -5.19
N LEU A 201 -5.43 -2.08 -6.36
CA LEU A 201 -4.99 -0.72 -6.61
C LEU A 201 -6.13 0.08 -7.20
N HIS A 202 -6.44 1.20 -6.58
CA HIS A 202 -7.43 2.16 -7.05
C HIS A 202 -6.71 3.36 -7.68
N PRO A 203 -6.92 3.66 -8.97
CA PRO A 203 -6.40 4.86 -9.58
C PRO A 203 -7.01 6.09 -8.92
N ILE A 204 -6.23 7.16 -8.76
CA ILE A 204 -6.67 8.41 -8.13
C ILE A 204 -6.63 9.58 -9.11
N GLU A 205 -7.48 10.57 -8.87
CA GLU A 205 -7.47 11.81 -9.63
C GLU A 205 -6.09 12.50 -9.56
N GLY A 206 -5.58 12.92 -10.69
CA GLY A 206 -4.24 13.51 -10.82
C GLY A 206 -3.11 12.51 -11.01
N GLY A 207 -3.43 11.21 -11.13
CA GLY A 207 -2.50 10.11 -11.40
C GLY A 207 -1.89 9.49 -10.15
N GLY A 208 -1.55 8.21 -10.26
CA GLY A 208 -1.09 7.36 -9.18
C GLY A 208 -2.17 6.39 -8.69
N TYR A 209 -1.84 5.60 -7.68
CA TYR A 209 -2.72 4.55 -7.17
C TYR A 209 -2.68 4.48 -5.65
N ILE A 210 -3.82 4.15 -5.06
CA ILE A 210 -3.90 3.79 -3.65
C ILE A 210 -4.13 2.28 -3.55
N ALA A 211 -3.25 1.59 -2.84
CA ALA A 211 -3.41 0.18 -2.52
C ALA A 211 -4.41 0.03 -1.37
N ASP A 212 -5.60 -0.51 -1.68
CA ASP A 212 -6.50 -1.00 -0.63
C ASP A 212 -5.98 -2.35 -0.13
N THR A 213 -5.44 -2.30 1.06
CA THR A 213 -4.77 -3.44 1.69
C THR A 213 -5.45 -3.72 3.03
N PRO A 214 -6.43 -4.63 3.07
CA PRO A 214 -7.16 -4.96 4.29
C PRO A 214 -6.28 -5.39 5.47
N GLY A 215 -5.03 -5.82 5.23
CA GLY A 215 -4.05 -6.17 6.27
C GLY A 215 -3.26 -4.97 6.81
N PHE A 216 -3.13 -3.86 6.07
CA PHE A 216 -2.53 -2.62 6.56
C PHE A 216 -3.49 -1.79 7.42
N SER A 217 -4.79 -2.09 7.36
CA SER A 217 -5.81 -1.35 8.12
C SER A 217 -5.91 -1.77 9.59
N SER A 218 -5.47 -2.97 9.90
CA SER A 218 -5.30 -3.45 11.27
C SER A 218 -3.91 -4.06 11.29
N PHE A 219 -2.94 -3.36 11.80
CA PHE A 219 -1.59 -3.88 12.01
C PHE A 219 -1.62 -5.31 12.59
N GLU A 220 -2.00 -6.30 11.77
CA GLU A 220 -1.83 -7.71 12.08
C GLU A 220 -0.32 -8.01 12.00
N THR A 221 0.39 -7.36 12.93
CA THR A 221 1.85 -7.31 13.04
C THR A 221 2.45 -8.64 13.41
N GLU A 222 1.67 -9.58 13.94
CA GLU A 222 2.18 -10.90 14.34
C GLU A 222 2.82 -11.69 13.19
N GLN A 223 2.36 -11.47 11.95
CA GLN A 223 2.95 -12.12 10.78
C GLN A 223 4.06 -11.28 10.10
N MET A 224 4.14 -9.99 10.41
CA MET A 224 5.22 -9.10 9.94
C MET A 224 6.45 -9.20 10.87
N ASP A 225 6.25 -9.46 12.15
CA ASP A 225 7.34 -9.58 13.13
C ASP A 225 8.28 -10.76 12.82
N LEU A 226 7.77 -11.86 12.25
CA LEU A 226 8.61 -13.00 11.85
C LEU A 226 9.57 -12.65 10.71
N VAL A 227 9.12 -11.89 9.72
CA VAL A 227 9.96 -11.48 8.58
C VAL A 227 11.04 -10.48 9.03
N LEU A 228 10.68 -9.54 9.93
CA LEU A 228 11.64 -8.58 10.49
C LEU A 228 12.67 -9.26 11.41
N ALA A 229 12.26 -10.24 12.20
CA ALA A 229 13.16 -10.97 13.07
C ALA A 229 14.17 -11.83 12.29
N GLU A 230 13.74 -12.51 11.22
CA GLU A 230 14.62 -13.26 10.32
C GLU A 230 15.59 -12.34 9.57
N ASP A 231 15.12 -11.23 9.04
CA ASP A 231 15.94 -10.24 8.33
C ASP A 231 16.95 -9.53 9.26
N LEU A 232 16.60 -9.29 10.53
CA LEU A 232 17.50 -8.73 11.54
C LEU A 232 18.56 -9.73 11.98
N GLN A 233 18.23 -11.00 12.09
CA GLN A 233 19.20 -12.06 12.36
C GLN A 233 20.23 -12.19 11.22
N TYR A 234 19.77 -12.16 9.98
CA TYR A 234 20.66 -12.23 8.81
C TYR A 234 21.66 -11.08 8.77
N ARG A 235 21.24 -9.84 9.06
CA ARG A 235 22.14 -8.67 9.14
C ARG A 235 23.11 -8.73 10.31
N SER A 236 22.72 -9.29 11.45
CA SER A 236 23.63 -9.46 12.59
C SER A 236 24.72 -10.49 12.31
N GLU A 237 24.44 -11.52 11.51
CA GLU A 237 25.41 -12.52 11.09
C GLU A 237 26.40 -11.99 10.03
N GLU A 238 25.95 -11.14 9.09
CA GLU A 238 26.84 -10.49 8.14
C GLU A 238 27.82 -9.52 8.83
N HIS A 239 27.35 -8.73 9.78
CA HIS A 239 28.23 -7.83 10.56
C HIS A 239 29.23 -8.55 11.45
N THR A 240 28.89 -9.74 11.95
CA THR A 240 29.80 -10.53 12.79
C THR A 240 30.93 -11.17 11.95
N SER A 241 30.67 -11.49 10.69
CA SER A 241 31.68 -12.07 9.78
C SER A 241 32.71 -11.05 9.30
N GLU A 242 32.32 -9.78 9.16
CA GLU A 242 33.26 -8.70 8.79
C GLU A 242 34.21 -8.31 9.93
N LEU A 243 33.79 -8.44 11.19
CA LEU A 243 34.62 -8.13 12.36
C LEU A 243 35.62 -9.26 12.71
N GLN A 244 35.44 -10.47 12.16
CA GLN A 244 36.38 -11.60 12.37
C GLN A 244 37.46 -11.73 11.28
N SER A 245 37.45 -10.87 10.26
CA SER A 245 38.41 -10.88 9.16
C SER A 245 39.50 -9.80 9.22
N HIS A 246 39.71 -9.20 10.40
CA HIS A 246 40.83 -8.27 10.67
C HIS A 246 41.68 -8.72 11.87
#